data_1e4ad54aeab27d2a10c814d9b4c45ec0
#
_entry.id   1e4ad54aeab27d2a10c814d9b4c45ec0
#
_cell.length_a   1.000
_cell.length_b   1.000
_cell.length_c   1.000
_cell.angle_alpha   90.00
_cell.angle_beta   90.00
_cell.angle_gamma   90.00
#
_symmetry.space_group_name_H-M   'P 1'
#
loop_
_entity.id
_entity.type
_entity.pdbx_description
1 polymer ?
#
loop_
_entity_poly.entity_id
_entity_poly.type
_entity_poly.pdbx_seq_one_letter_code
_entity_poly.pdbx_strand_id
1 'polypeptide(L)'
;MNNTWESVIGLEVHVQLSTESKIFSNAPTKFGQTQNSQASLVDLGLPGVLPVLNEKTIEMAIKFGCAINANISSKAIFARKNYFYPDLPKGYQISQLDDPIVGEGKISIEVDNEEKFIGITRAHLEEDAGKSLHDKYENLSAIDLNRAGTPLLEIVSEPDLRSAKEAVAYLKKIHSIITFLEISDGNMSQGSMRCDANVSIRKYGDKEFGNRTELKNINSFRFVEKAINYEIDRQIEIIENGGSIDQETRLYDANKDETRSMRSKEHANDYRYFPDPDLIPIKISKEKIQEIQKTLPELPEQKISRFIKDYKISEYESKNLNVSKELSS
;
A
#
# COMPACT_ATOMS: atom_id res chain seq x y z
N MET A 1 12.86 -7.30 30.73
CA MET A 1 12.48 -5.89 30.90
C MET A 1 10.97 -5.86 31.05
N ASN A 2 10.42 -5.24 32.12
CA ASN A 2 8.97 -5.07 32.22
C ASN A 2 8.58 -4.11 31.10
N ASN A 3 7.98 -4.64 30.02
CA ASN A 3 7.43 -3.82 28.97
C ASN A 3 6.18 -3.11 29.51
N THR A 4 6.34 -1.88 29.94
CA THR A 4 5.23 -1.04 30.41
C THR A 4 4.35 -0.60 29.24
N TRP A 5 4.94 -0.49 28.04
CA TRP A 5 4.32 0.00 26.82
C TRP A 5 4.26 -1.07 25.73
N GLU A 6 3.18 -1.07 24.98
CA GLU A 6 2.97 -1.87 23.78
C GLU A 6 2.72 -0.94 22.60
N SER A 7 3.47 -1.10 21.51
CA SER A 7 3.18 -0.41 20.26
C SER A 7 2.04 -1.09 19.50
N VAL A 8 1.21 -0.29 18.83
CA VAL A 8 0.13 -0.74 17.96
C VAL A 8 0.33 -0.08 16.60
N ILE A 9 0.55 -0.91 15.58
CA ILE A 9 0.96 -0.44 14.25
C ILE A 9 0.06 -1.05 13.20
N GLY A 10 -0.41 -0.20 12.27
CA GLY A 10 -1.07 -0.57 11.03
C GLY A 10 -0.34 0.02 9.84
N LEU A 11 -0.35 -0.66 8.71
CA LEU A 11 0.29 -0.21 7.47
C LEU A 11 -0.72 -0.03 6.35
N GLU A 12 -0.53 1.02 5.58
CA GLU A 12 -1.20 1.27 4.30
C GLU A 12 -0.14 1.16 3.21
N VAL A 13 -0.28 0.15 2.33
CA VAL A 13 0.71 -0.16 1.30
C VAL A 13 0.09 0.09 -0.07
N HIS A 14 0.65 1.04 -0.81
CA HIS A 14 0.25 1.37 -2.17
C HIS A 14 1.17 0.68 -3.17
N VAL A 15 0.59 -0.09 -4.07
CA VAL A 15 1.30 -0.87 -5.08
C VAL A 15 0.86 -0.43 -6.47
N GLN A 16 1.77 0.15 -7.25
CA GLN A 16 1.51 0.40 -8.67
C GLN A 16 1.45 -0.93 -9.43
N LEU A 17 0.34 -1.14 -10.14
CA LEU A 17 0.15 -2.36 -10.92
C LEU A 17 0.87 -2.28 -12.27
N SER A 18 1.54 -3.37 -12.66
CA SER A 18 2.32 -3.50 -13.90
C SER A 18 1.43 -3.67 -15.13
N THR A 19 0.59 -2.67 -15.42
CA THR A 19 -0.23 -2.60 -16.62
C THR A 19 0.45 -1.76 -17.69
N GLU A 20 0.19 -2.01 -18.96
CA GLU A 20 0.73 -1.21 -20.07
C GLU A 20 0.03 0.16 -20.18
N SER A 21 -1.23 0.23 -19.74
CA SER A 21 -2.03 1.45 -19.74
C SER A 21 -2.58 1.77 -18.36
N LYS A 22 -2.95 3.01 -18.16
CA LYS A 22 -3.53 3.53 -16.92
C LYS A 22 -4.86 2.87 -16.58
N ILE A 23 -5.36 3.11 -15.34
CA ILE A 23 -6.57 2.44 -14.87
C ILE A 23 -7.82 2.91 -15.63
N PHE A 24 -7.90 4.18 -16.03
CA PHE A 24 -9.10 4.76 -16.67
C PHE A 24 -8.83 5.38 -18.04
N SER A 25 -7.65 5.20 -18.60
CA SER A 25 -7.28 5.68 -19.92
C SER A 25 -6.27 4.75 -20.58
N ASN A 26 -6.06 4.92 -21.87
CA ASN A 26 -5.08 4.16 -22.64
C ASN A 26 -3.68 4.80 -22.67
N ALA A 27 -3.44 5.85 -21.87
CA ALA A 27 -2.11 6.42 -21.74
C ALA A 27 -1.14 5.41 -21.09
N PRO A 28 0.13 5.37 -21.50
CA PRO A 28 1.10 4.39 -20.99
C PRO A 28 1.48 4.69 -19.53
N THR A 29 1.97 3.64 -18.84
CA THR A 29 2.42 3.69 -17.44
C THR A 29 3.94 3.63 -17.29
N LYS A 30 4.70 3.67 -18.39
CA LYS A 30 6.14 3.44 -18.39
C LYS A 30 6.89 4.48 -17.56
N PHE A 31 7.70 4.02 -16.61
CA PHE A 31 8.52 4.87 -15.76
C PHE A 31 9.62 5.63 -16.54
N GLY A 32 9.99 6.83 -16.08
CA GLY A 32 11.15 7.58 -16.58
C GLY A 32 10.95 8.29 -17.92
N GLN A 33 9.72 8.45 -18.39
CA GLN A 33 9.44 9.19 -19.62
C GLN A 33 9.48 10.71 -19.41
N THR A 34 9.61 11.45 -20.50
CA THR A 34 9.56 12.92 -20.48
C THR A 34 8.28 13.39 -19.76
N GLN A 35 8.42 14.39 -18.90
CA GLN A 35 7.32 14.94 -18.10
C GLN A 35 6.11 15.30 -18.97
N ASN A 36 4.92 14.93 -18.51
CA ASN A 36 3.64 15.14 -19.18
C ASN A 36 3.48 14.47 -20.56
N SER A 37 4.40 13.58 -20.97
CA SER A 37 4.29 12.86 -22.25
C SER A 37 3.32 11.69 -22.23
N GLN A 38 2.90 11.26 -21.03
CA GLN A 38 1.98 10.14 -20.79
C GLN A 38 0.69 10.57 -20.08
N ALA A 39 0.32 11.85 -20.15
CA ALA A 39 -0.93 12.36 -19.62
C ALA A 39 -2.03 12.32 -20.69
N SER A 40 -3.14 11.64 -20.39
CA SER A 40 -4.32 11.63 -21.24
C SER A 40 -5.27 12.79 -20.92
N LEU A 41 -6.26 13.02 -21.77
CA LEU A 41 -7.31 14.01 -21.51
C LEU A 41 -8.11 13.69 -20.23
N VAL A 42 -8.24 12.39 -19.88
CA VAL A 42 -8.86 11.93 -18.62
C VAL A 42 -8.00 12.34 -17.44
N ASP A 43 -6.68 12.13 -17.50
CA ASP A 43 -5.75 12.50 -16.44
C ASP A 43 -5.67 14.01 -16.22
N LEU A 44 -5.85 14.77 -17.30
CA LEU A 44 -5.92 16.24 -17.28
C LEU A 44 -7.26 16.78 -16.74
N GLY A 45 -8.29 15.92 -16.59
CA GLY A 45 -9.61 16.32 -16.13
C GLY A 45 -10.34 17.26 -17.09
N LEU A 46 -10.15 17.08 -18.40
CA LEU A 46 -10.80 17.96 -19.39
C LEU A 46 -12.31 17.72 -19.43
N PRO A 47 -13.11 18.78 -19.73
CA PRO A 47 -14.56 18.64 -19.83
C PRO A 47 -14.98 17.62 -20.90
N GLY A 48 -15.96 16.76 -20.54
CA GLY A 48 -16.55 15.80 -21.47
C GLY A 48 -15.79 14.47 -21.64
N VAL A 49 -14.66 14.29 -20.96
CA VAL A 49 -13.95 13.00 -20.94
C VAL A 49 -14.62 12.03 -19.98
N LEU A 50 -14.58 10.74 -20.31
CA LEU A 50 -15.13 9.67 -19.49
C LEU A 50 -14.03 8.64 -19.17
N PRO A 51 -13.96 8.12 -17.92
CA PRO A 51 -13.06 7.06 -17.56
C PRO A 51 -13.49 5.73 -18.22
N VAL A 52 -12.51 4.94 -18.67
CA VAL A 52 -12.73 3.59 -19.18
C VAL A 52 -11.83 2.63 -18.40
N LEU A 53 -12.45 1.73 -17.64
CA LEU A 53 -11.74 0.81 -16.76
C LEU A 53 -10.86 -0.18 -17.51
N ASN A 54 -9.61 -0.29 -17.08
CA ASN A 54 -8.67 -1.30 -17.55
C ASN A 54 -8.95 -2.65 -16.83
N GLU A 55 -9.46 -3.64 -17.56
CA GLU A 55 -9.82 -4.96 -17.02
C GLU A 55 -8.61 -5.68 -16.37
N LYS A 56 -7.40 -5.41 -16.83
CA LYS A 56 -6.19 -6.06 -16.29
C LYS A 56 -5.96 -5.72 -14.82
N THR A 57 -6.37 -4.54 -14.38
CA THR A 57 -6.26 -4.13 -12.97
C THR A 57 -7.16 -4.98 -12.07
N ILE A 58 -8.34 -5.34 -12.56
CA ILE A 58 -9.27 -6.25 -11.86
C ILE A 58 -8.65 -7.63 -11.70
N GLU A 59 -8.06 -8.18 -12.77
CA GLU A 59 -7.40 -9.48 -12.72
C GLU A 59 -6.23 -9.48 -11.71
N MET A 60 -5.41 -8.42 -11.71
CA MET A 60 -4.27 -8.30 -10.80
C MET A 60 -4.72 -8.18 -9.34
N ALA A 61 -5.77 -7.41 -9.06
CA ALA A 61 -6.33 -7.32 -7.70
C ALA A 61 -6.91 -8.66 -7.22
N ILE A 62 -7.63 -9.39 -8.09
CA ILE A 62 -8.14 -10.74 -7.77
C ILE A 62 -6.98 -11.72 -7.54
N LYS A 63 -5.90 -11.68 -8.34
CA LYS A 63 -4.70 -12.51 -8.11
C LYS A 63 -4.12 -12.27 -6.72
N PHE A 64 -3.98 -11.00 -6.31
CA PHE A 64 -3.51 -10.66 -4.97
C PHE A 64 -4.45 -11.22 -3.90
N GLY A 65 -5.74 -10.97 -4.01
CA GLY A 65 -6.73 -11.46 -3.05
C GLY A 65 -6.73 -12.99 -2.92
N CYS A 66 -6.65 -13.72 -4.04
CA CYS A 66 -6.54 -15.18 -4.04
C CYS A 66 -5.25 -15.66 -3.37
N ALA A 67 -4.12 -14.96 -3.59
CA ALA A 67 -2.82 -15.33 -3.02
C ALA A 67 -2.79 -15.23 -1.49
N ILE A 68 -3.56 -14.32 -0.90
CA ILE A 68 -3.67 -14.14 0.55
C ILE A 68 -4.93 -14.81 1.15
N ASN A 69 -5.64 -15.61 0.36
CA ASN A 69 -6.90 -16.25 0.73
C ASN A 69 -7.96 -15.25 1.27
N ALA A 70 -7.99 -14.04 0.70
CA ALA A 70 -8.97 -13.02 1.05
C ALA A 70 -10.34 -13.29 0.43
N ASN A 71 -11.35 -12.65 1.00
CA ASN A 71 -12.68 -12.63 0.43
C ASN A 71 -12.69 -11.71 -0.82
N ILE A 72 -13.00 -12.26 -2.00
CA ILE A 72 -13.18 -11.49 -3.23
C ILE A 72 -14.65 -11.09 -3.35
N SER A 73 -14.90 -9.79 -3.48
CA SER A 73 -16.25 -9.25 -3.61
C SER A 73 -16.90 -9.68 -4.92
N SER A 74 -18.14 -10.13 -4.88
CA SER A 74 -18.92 -10.43 -6.10
C SER A 74 -19.34 -9.16 -6.86
N LYS A 75 -19.27 -8.01 -6.18
CA LYS A 75 -19.58 -6.68 -6.70
C LYS A 75 -18.62 -5.68 -6.08
N ALA A 76 -17.94 -4.88 -6.92
CA ALA A 76 -17.09 -3.79 -6.47
C ALA A 76 -17.55 -2.46 -7.11
N ILE A 77 -17.40 -1.36 -6.39
CA ILE A 77 -17.86 -0.04 -6.81
C ILE A 77 -16.72 0.94 -6.69
N PHE A 78 -16.47 1.71 -7.76
CA PHE A 78 -15.63 2.88 -7.70
C PHE A 78 -16.39 4.08 -7.15
N ALA A 79 -15.73 4.85 -6.30
CA ALA A 79 -16.23 6.07 -5.70
C ALA A 79 -15.27 7.23 -5.95
N ARG A 80 -15.79 8.45 -5.90
CA ARG A 80 -14.98 9.67 -5.96
C ARG A 80 -14.60 10.08 -4.55
N LYS A 81 -13.27 10.16 -4.30
CA LYS A 81 -12.65 10.75 -3.11
C LYS A 81 -12.33 12.20 -3.44
N ASN A 82 -13.08 13.15 -2.89
CA ASN A 82 -12.97 14.55 -3.29
C ASN A 82 -11.94 15.30 -2.43
N TYR A 83 -10.90 15.79 -3.08
CA TYR A 83 -9.92 16.69 -2.49
C TYR A 83 -9.19 17.46 -3.60
N PHE A 84 -8.59 18.61 -3.25
CA PHE A 84 -7.99 19.52 -4.23
C PHE A 84 -6.47 19.57 -4.03
N TYR A 85 -5.75 19.11 -5.06
CA TYR A 85 -4.31 19.23 -5.14
C TYR A 85 -3.91 19.59 -6.58
N PRO A 86 -2.80 20.35 -6.77
CA PRO A 86 -2.38 20.77 -8.12
C PRO A 86 -2.08 19.58 -9.05
N ASP A 87 -1.63 18.46 -8.51
CA ASP A 87 -1.33 17.22 -9.24
C ASP A 87 -2.52 16.26 -9.38
N LEU A 88 -3.71 16.72 -9.00
CA LEU A 88 -4.99 16.03 -9.19
C LEU A 88 -5.99 16.96 -9.90
N PRO A 89 -5.85 17.19 -11.23
CA PRO A 89 -6.63 18.21 -11.96
C PRO A 89 -8.14 18.03 -11.92
N LYS A 90 -8.62 16.80 -11.79
CA LYS A 90 -10.06 16.49 -11.67
C LYS A 90 -10.70 17.03 -10.39
N GLY A 91 -9.90 17.27 -9.35
CA GLY A 91 -10.39 17.63 -8.02
C GLY A 91 -10.97 16.46 -7.23
N TYR A 92 -10.84 15.23 -7.75
CA TYR A 92 -11.18 13.98 -7.07
C TYR A 92 -10.27 12.84 -7.55
N GLN A 93 -10.10 11.86 -6.70
CA GLN A 93 -9.43 10.58 -7.01
C GLN A 93 -10.51 9.50 -7.12
N ILE A 94 -10.47 8.70 -8.18
CA ILE A 94 -11.33 7.52 -8.29
C ILE A 94 -10.68 6.40 -7.46
N SER A 95 -11.42 5.87 -6.50
CA SER A 95 -10.99 4.88 -5.52
C SER A 95 -12.14 3.94 -5.18
N GLN A 96 -12.00 3.08 -4.18
CA GLN A 96 -13.07 2.23 -3.65
C GLN A 96 -13.14 2.42 -2.13
N LEU A 97 -14.33 2.48 -1.55
CA LEU A 97 -14.52 2.63 -0.11
C LEU A 97 -15.34 1.49 0.49
N ASP A 98 -16.66 1.50 0.30
CA ASP A 98 -17.59 0.55 0.95
C ASP A 98 -17.60 -0.82 0.27
N ASP A 99 -17.41 -0.86 -1.05
CA ASP A 99 -17.45 -2.07 -1.88
C ASP A 99 -16.08 -2.31 -2.56
N PRO A 100 -15.00 -2.60 -1.80
CA PRO A 100 -13.69 -2.89 -2.38
C PRO A 100 -13.68 -4.22 -3.11
N ILE A 101 -12.76 -4.37 -4.07
CA ILE A 101 -12.62 -5.62 -4.83
C ILE A 101 -12.12 -6.78 -3.97
N VAL A 102 -11.21 -6.52 -3.02
CA VAL A 102 -10.66 -7.50 -2.08
C VAL A 102 -11.04 -7.06 -0.67
N GLY A 103 -11.79 -7.89 0.01
CA GLY A 103 -12.18 -7.73 1.41
C GLY A 103 -11.15 -8.31 2.37
N GLU A 104 -11.65 -8.76 3.52
CA GLU A 104 -10.82 -9.28 4.60
C GLU A 104 -9.95 -10.47 4.16
N GLY A 105 -8.72 -10.47 4.64
CA GLY A 105 -7.73 -11.50 4.43
C GLY A 105 -6.69 -11.52 5.55
N LYS A 106 -5.64 -12.33 5.39
CA LYS A 106 -4.54 -12.37 6.35
C LYS A 106 -3.25 -12.79 5.69
N ILE A 107 -2.14 -12.30 6.23
CA ILE A 107 -0.78 -12.65 5.83
C ILE A 107 -0.03 -13.19 7.04
N SER A 108 0.68 -14.31 6.86
CA SER A 108 1.61 -14.85 7.86
C SER A 108 2.98 -14.17 7.71
N ILE A 109 3.55 -13.76 8.83
CA ILE A 109 4.92 -13.26 8.94
C ILE A 109 5.71 -14.09 9.95
N GLU A 110 7.03 -14.17 9.80
CA GLU A 110 7.93 -14.84 10.73
C GLU A 110 8.91 -13.79 11.28
N VAL A 111 8.95 -13.61 12.59
CA VAL A 111 9.87 -12.71 13.29
C VAL A 111 10.41 -13.44 14.51
N ASP A 112 11.75 -13.45 14.67
CA ASP A 112 12.46 -14.09 15.78
C ASP A 112 12.06 -15.59 15.97
N ASN A 113 11.80 -16.33 14.86
CA ASN A 113 11.30 -17.71 14.76
C ASN A 113 9.87 -17.94 15.30
N GLU A 114 9.09 -16.90 15.42
CA GLU A 114 7.67 -16.98 15.76
C GLU A 114 6.82 -16.61 14.56
N GLU A 115 5.85 -17.45 14.21
CA GLU A 115 4.86 -17.15 13.19
C GLU A 115 3.74 -16.32 13.78
N LYS A 116 3.35 -15.25 13.05
CA LYS A 116 2.25 -14.39 13.41
C LYS A 116 1.38 -14.08 12.19
N PHE A 117 0.06 -14.10 12.37
CA PHE A 117 -0.89 -13.67 11.33
C PHE A 117 -1.24 -12.20 11.54
N ILE A 118 -1.17 -11.45 10.44
CA ILE A 118 -1.58 -10.04 10.36
C ILE A 118 -2.82 -9.96 9.49
N GLY A 119 -3.89 -9.39 10.03
CA GLY A 119 -5.13 -9.16 9.30
C GLY A 119 -4.95 -8.12 8.19
N ILE A 120 -5.69 -8.31 7.11
CA ILE A 120 -5.87 -7.31 6.06
C ILE A 120 -7.35 -6.94 6.09
N THR A 121 -7.64 -5.67 6.31
CA THR A 121 -8.99 -5.13 6.29
C THR A 121 -9.57 -5.19 4.88
N ARG A 122 -8.76 -4.77 3.90
CA ARG A 122 -9.11 -4.75 2.47
C ARG A 122 -7.89 -4.50 1.59
N ALA A 123 -8.04 -4.81 0.31
CA ALA A 123 -7.22 -4.22 -0.73
C ALA A 123 -8.13 -3.68 -1.84
N HIS A 124 -7.96 -2.41 -2.21
CA HIS A 124 -8.84 -1.74 -3.14
C HIS A 124 -8.08 -1.06 -4.27
N LEU A 125 -8.75 -0.93 -5.40
CA LEU A 125 -8.21 -0.27 -6.58
C LEU A 125 -8.44 1.23 -6.51
N GLU A 126 -7.43 1.99 -6.91
CA GLU A 126 -7.51 3.43 -7.09
C GLU A 126 -6.56 3.92 -8.18
N GLU A 127 -6.70 5.18 -8.57
CA GLU A 127 -5.74 5.85 -9.45
C GLU A 127 -4.69 6.62 -8.63
N ASP A 128 -3.45 6.64 -9.11
CA ASP A 128 -2.42 7.49 -8.53
C ASP A 128 -2.62 8.96 -8.93
N ALA A 129 -2.19 9.89 -8.08
CA ALA A 129 -2.09 11.31 -8.40
C ALA A 129 -0.83 11.60 -9.24
N GLY A 130 -0.75 12.76 -9.85
CA GLY A 130 0.45 13.28 -10.49
C GLY A 130 1.57 13.55 -9.49
N LYS A 131 2.56 14.31 -9.91
CA LYS A 131 3.70 14.69 -9.08
C LYS A 131 3.91 16.19 -9.11
N SER A 132 3.94 16.82 -7.94
CA SER A 132 4.37 18.21 -7.79
C SER A 132 5.91 18.29 -7.69
N LEU A 133 6.51 19.16 -8.48
CA LEU A 133 7.96 19.37 -8.57
C LEU A 133 8.28 20.75 -7.99
N HIS A 134 8.74 20.78 -6.74
CA HIS A 134 8.97 22.04 -5.99
C HIS A 134 10.35 22.63 -6.24
N ASP A 135 11.34 21.80 -6.57
CA ASP A 135 12.76 22.19 -6.63
C ASP A 135 13.22 22.59 -8.05
N LYS A 136 12.33 22.52 -9.05
CA LYS A 136 12.71 22.71 -10.44
C LYS A 136 12.72 24.18 -10.89
N TYR A 137 11.91 25.00 -10.25
CA TYR A 137 11.76 26.42 -10.58
C TYR A 137 11.70 27.25 -9.31
N GLU A 138 12.37 28.40 -9.32
CA GLU A 138 12.35 29.36 -8.21
C GLU A 138 10.93 29.96 -8.08
N ASN A 139 10.36 29.89 -6.88
CA ASN A 139 9.01 30.40 -6.54
C ASN A 139 7.82 29.81 -7.34
N LEU A 140 8.02 28.68 -8.02
CA LEU A 140 6.97 28.00 -8.77
C LEU A 140 7.02 26.48 -8.49
N SER A 141 5.85 25.85 -8.50
CA SER A 141 5.74 24.38 -8.53
C SER A 141 5.31 23.94 -9.92
N ALA A 142 6.09 23.06 -10.53
CA ALA A 142 5.69 22.39 -11.77
C ALA A 142 4.89 21.14 -11.47
N ILE A 143 4.04 20.76 -12.40
CA ILE A 143 3.20 19.55 -12.29
C ILE A 143 3.57 18.56 -13.39
N ASP A 144 3.84 17.32 -13.00
CA ASP A 144 4.05 16.19 -13.90
C ASP A 144 2.89 15.19 -13.72
N LEU A 145 2.09 15.03 -14.76
CA LEU A 145 0.91 14.17 -14.77
C LEU A 145 1.18 12.78 -15.37
N ASN A 146 2.43 12.42 -15.64
CA ASN A 146 2.75 11.08 -16.13
C ASN A 146 2.27 9.98 -15.18
N ARG A 147 2.34 10.21 -13.87
CA ARG A 147 1.88 9.26 -12.85
C ARG A 147 0.36 9.31 -12.63
N ALA A 148 -0.31 10.45 -12.89
CA ALA A 148 -1.76 10.59 -12.71
C ALA A 148 -2.49 9.49 -13.48
N GLY A 149 -3.40 8.78 -12.83
CA GLY A 149 -4.15 7.66 -13.42
C GLY A 149 -3.38 6.33 -13.49
N THR A 150 -2.14 6.24 -12.99
CA THR A 150 -1.45 4.94 -12.84
C THR A 150 -2.24 4.06 -11.88
N PRO A 151 -2.51 2.79 -12.23
CA PRO A 151 -3.28 1.91 -11.36
C PRO A 151 -2.57 1.62 -10.06
N LEU A 152 -3.27 1.78 -8.94
CA LEU A 152 -2.82 1.40 -7.61
C LEU A 152 -3.71 0.31 -7.02
N LEU A 153 -3.08 -0.58 -6.27
CA LEU A 153 -3.72 -1.44 -5.27
C LEU A 153 -3.29 -0.94 -3.89
N GLU A 154 -4.22 -0.36 -3.13
CA GLU A 154 -3.98 0.02 -1.74
C GLU A 154 -4.37 -1.14 -0.83
N ILE A 155 -3.41 -1.62 -0.03
CA ILE A 155 -3.54 -2.75 0.90
C ILE A 155 -3.50 -2.19 2.31
N VAL A 156 -4.60 -2.34 3.04
CA VAL A 156 -4.76 -1.82 4.40
C VAL A 156 -4.69 -2.96 5.40
N SER A 157 -3.72 -2.94 6.30
CA SER A 157 -3.62 -3.94 7.36
C SER A 157 -4.52 -3.60 8.55
N GLU A 158 -4.89 -4.62 9.32
CA GLU A 158 -5.34 -4.43 10.70
C GLU A 158 -4.17 -3.92 11.58
N PRO A 159 -4.45 -3.24 12.70
CA PRO A 159 -3.41 -2.72 13.61
C PRO A 159 -2.84 -3.84 14.51
N ASP A 160 -2.41 -4.93 13.90
CA ASP A 160 -1.95 -6.16 14.58
C ASP A 160 -0.45 -6.17 14.85
N LEU A 161 0.32 -5.29 14.16
CA LEU A 161 1.76 -5.24 14.30
C LEU A 161 2.16 -4.60 15.64
N ARG A 162 3.19 -5.16 16.30
CA ARG A 162 3.63 -4.77 17.64
C ARG A 162 5.08 -4.32 17.70
N SER A 163 5.79 -4.32 16.59
CA SER A 163 7.16 -3.83 16.50
C SER A 163 7.51 -3.36 15.08
N ALA A 164 8.56 -2.55 14.97
CA ALA A 164 9.10 -2.16 13.67
C ALA A 164 9.62 -3.36 12.88
N LYS A 165 10.15 -4.39 13.54
CA LYS A 165 10.57 -5.65 12.89
C LYS A 165 9.40 -6.37 12.24
N GLU A 166 8.26 -6.47 12.94
CA GLU A 166 7.03 -7.06 12.40
C GLU A 166 6.51 -6.26 11.20
N ALA A 167 6.53 -4.92 11.28
CA ALA A 167 6.15 -4.05 10.17
C ALA A 167 7.02 -4.27 8.92
N VAL A 168 8.33 -4.39 9.09
CA VAL A 168 9.26 -4.70 7.99
C VAL A 168 9.04 -6.11 7.44
N ALA A 169 8.82 -7.10 8.30
CA ALA A 169 8.53 -8.48 7.87
C ALA A 169 7.25 -8.54 7.03
N TYR A 170 6.18 -7.88 7.48
CA TYR A 170 4.92 -7.75 6.75
C TYR A 170 5.12 -7.08 5.38
N LEU A 171 5.84 -5.95 5.35
CA LEU A 171 6.09 -5.22 4.11
C LEU A 171 6.92 -6.03 3.11
N LYS A 172 7.94 -6.77 3.58
CA LYS A 172 8.73 -7.71 2.77
C LYS A 172 7.86 -8.86 2.24
N LYS A 173 6.91 -9.33 3.05
CA LYS A 173 5.98 -10.38 2.64
C LYS A 173 5.06 -9.90 1.52
N ILE A 174 4.48 -8.70 1.64
CA ILE A 174 3.70 -8.09 0.54
C ILE A 174 4.56 -7.94 -0.70
N HIS A 175 5.77 -7.39 -0.58
CA HIS A 175 6.71 -7.25 -1.70
C HIS A 175 6.95 -8.58 -2.40
N SER A 176 7.22 -9.65 -1.65
CA SER A 176 7.41 -10.99 -2.20
C SER A 176 6.16 -11.48 -2.96
N ILE A 177 4.97 -11.32 -2.38
CA ILE A 177 3.71 -11.74 -3.03
C ILE A 177 3.51 -10.99 -4.36
N ILE A 178 3.59 -9.66 -4.38
CA ILE A 178 3.31 -8.86 -5.58
C ILE A 178 4.31 -9.10 -6.71
N THR A 179 5.59 -9.35 -6.37
CA THR A 179 6.64 -9.65 -7.36
C THR A 179 6.51 -11.07 -7.91
N PHE A 180 6.21 -12.08 -7.09
CA PHE A 180 5.96 -13.44 -7.55
C PHE A 180 4.69 -13.57 -8.41
N LEU A 181 3.67 -12.78 -8.10
CA LEU A 181 2.46 -12.67 -8.93
C LEU A 181 2.68 -11.88 -10.22
N GLU A 182 3.81 -11.20 -10.37
CA GLU A 182 4.13 -10.29 -11.49
C GLU A 182 3.08 -9.18 -11.67
N ILE A 183 2.47 -8.73 -10.57
CA ILE A 183 1.51 -7.64 -10.59
C ILE A 183 2.15 -6.27 -10.31
N SER A 184 3.39 -6.26 -9.80
CA SER A 184 4.21 -5.06 -9.59
C SER A 184 5.68 -5.45 -9.52
N ASP A 185 6.58 -4.50 -9.84
CA ASP A 185 8.03 -4.65 -9.61
C ASP A 185 8.43 -4.38 -8.14
N GLY A 186 7.52 -3.80 -7.34
CA GLY A 186 7.73 -3.53 -5.92
C GLY A 186 8.83 -2.51 -5.62
N ASN A 187 9.25 -1.70 -6.59
CA ASN A 187 10.39 -0.79 -6.43
C ASN A 187 10.03 0.45 -5.59
N MET A 188 10.42 0.42 -4.31
CA MET A 188 10.18 1.53 -3.38
C MET A 188 10.92 2.81 -3.78
N SER A 189 12.12 2.73 -4.38
CA SER A 189 12.90 3.91 -4.76
C SER A 189 12.31 4.66 -5.96
N GLN A 190 11.58 3.96 -6.82
CA GLN A 190 10.84 4.54 -7.96
C GLN A 190 9.40 4.90 -7.60
N GLY A 191 8.94 4.47 -6.41
CA GLY A 191 7.57 4.72 -5.94
C GLY A 191 6.53 3.73 -6.44
N SER A 192 6.95 2.60 -7.05
CA SER A 192 6.04 1.52 -7.44
C SER A 192 5.45 0.80 -6.22
N MET A 193 6.14 0.84 -5.09
CA MET A 193 5.63 0.43 -3.79
C MET A 193 5.91 1.51 -2.77
N ARG A 194 4.87 1.97 -2.09
CA ARG A 194 4.93 2.98 -1.03
C ARG A 194 4.25 2.45 0.21
N CYS A 195 4.65 2.96 1.37
CA CYS A 195 4.07 2.57 2.64
C CYS A 195 3.87 3.81 3.51
N ASP A 196 2.71 3.92 4.13
CA ASP A 196 2.42 4.81 5.22
C ASP A 196 2.21 3.95 6.48
N ALA A 197 2.72 4.39 7.63
CA ALA A 197 2.60 3.64 8.88
C ALA A 197 1.80 4.44 9.92
N ASN A 198 0.77 3.84 10.45
CA ASN A 198 0.00 4.37 11.59
C ASN A 198 0.58 3.76 12.88
N VAL A 199 1.10 4.60 13.77
CA VAL A 199 1.78 4.17 15.00
C VAL A 199 1.10 4.79 16.20
N SER A 200 0.76 3.98 17.19
CA SER A 200 0.34 4.42 18.53
C SER A 200 0.96 3.53 19.60
N ILE A 201 0.91 3.98 20.85
CA ILE A 201 1.32 3.19 22.01
C ILE A 201 0.18 3.10 23.03
N ARG A 202 0.16 2.01 23.79
CA ARG A 202 -0.73 1.81 24.93
C ARG A 202 0.02 1.10 26.05
N LYS A 203 -0.51 1.13 27.27
CA LYS A 203 0.05 0.29 28.33
C LYS A 203 -0.18 -1.18 28.00
N TYR A 204 0.79 -1.99 28.34
CA TYR A 204 0.67 -3.43 28.10
C TYR A 204 -0.57 -4.02 28.78
N GLY A 205 -1.41 -4.70 27.99
CA GLY A 205 -2.67 -5.26 28.46
C GLY A 205 -3.90 -4.37 28.35
N ASP A 206 -3.75 -3.09 28.02
CA ASP A 206 -4.88 -2.21 27.73
C ASP A 206 -5.59 -2.63 26.45
N LYS A 207 -6.93 -2.48 26.43
CA LYS A 207 -7.74 -2.77 25.22
C LYS A 207 -7.89 -1.57 24.30
N GLU A 208 -7.92 -0.37 24.87
CA GLU A 208 -8.07 0.89 24.13
C GLU A 208 -6.78 1.24 23.39
N PHE A 209 -6.93 1.73 22.17
CA PHE A 209 -5.80 2.23 21.39
C PHE A 209 -5.45 3.66 21.82
N GLY A 210 -4.16 3.98 21.81
CA GLY A 210 -3.71 5.36 21.95
C GLY A 210 -3.97 6.19 20.69
N ASN A 211 -3.76 7.52 20.78
CA ASN A 211 -3.80 8.39 19.62
C ASN A 211 -2.70 8.00 18.63
N ARG A 212 -3.09 7.81 17.37
CA ARG A 212 -2.18 7.38 16.32
C ARG A 212 -1.51 8.55 15.63
N THR A 213 -0.28 8.35 15.22
CA THR A 213 0.46 9.22 14.33
C THR A 213 0.69 8.50 12.99
N GLU A 214 0.40 9.17 11.89
CA GLU A 214 0.66 8.67 10.54
C GLU A 214 2.07 9.08 10.10
N LEU A 215 2.90 8.11 9.73
CA LEU A 215 4.27 8.32 9.24
C LEU A 215 4.30 8.23 7.73
N LYS A 216 4.85 9.27 7.07
CA LYS A 216 5.03 9.35 5.62
C LYS A 216 6.49 9.53 5.23
N ASN A 217 6.78 9.39 3.93
CA ASN A 217 8.13 9.51 3.35
C ASN A 217 9.10 8.43 3.80
N ILE A 218 8.61 7.20 3.99
CA ILE A 218 9.37 6.02 4.44
C ILE A 218 9.65 5.09 3.24
N ASN A 219 10.53 5.53 2.34
CA ASN A 219 10.73 4.98 0.99
C ASN A 219 11.71 3.80 0.92
N SER A 220 11.90 3.06 2.01
CA SER A 220 12.67 1.81 2.06
C SER A 220 12.33 1.02 3.32
N PHE A 221 12.57 -0.30 3.31
CA PHE A 221 12.38 -1.14 4.49
C PHE A 221 13.16 -0.62 5.71
N ARG A 222 14.39 -0.14 5.49
CA ARG A 222 15.22 0.46 6.54
C ARG A 222 14.59 1.74 7.11
N PHE A 223 14.02 2.59 6.27
CA PHE A 223 13.38 3.83 6.73
C PHE A 223 12.07 3.55 7.46
N VAL A 224 11.32 2.52 7.06
CA VAL A 224 10.14 2.06 7.79
C VAL A 224 10.53 1.65 9.22
N GLU A 225 11.57 0.82 9.36
CA GLU A 225 12.04 0.37 10.67
C GLU A 225 12.48 1.53 11.56
N LYS A 226 13.29 2.44 11.03
CA LYS A 226 13.82 3.57 11.78
C LYS A 226 12.74 4.57 12.18
N ALA A 227 11.86 4.93 11.24
CA ALA A 227 10.79 5.88 11.50
C ALA A 227 9.81 5.36 12.57
N ILE A 228 9.45 4.07 12.51
CA ILE A 228 8.56 3.45 13.50
C ILE A 228 9.22 3.41 14.87
N ASN A 229 10.49 2.98 14.97
CA ASN A 229 11.20 2.97 16.25
C ASN A 229 11.31 4.37 16.85
N TYR A 230 11.72 5.37 16.05
CA TYR A 230 11.78 6.76 16.49
C TYR A 230 10.43 7.25 17.04
N GLU A 231 9.36 6.94 16.34
CA GLU A 231 8.02 7.39 16.71
C GLU A 231 7.52 6.72 18.00
N ILE A 232 7.81 5.44 18.19
CA ILE A 232 7.51 4.72 19.42
C ILE A 232 8.23 5.37 20.60
N ASP A 233 9.54 5.60 20.48
CA ASP A 233 10.34 6.23 21.54
C ASP A 233 9.86 7.64 21.84
N ARG A 234 9.55 8.44 20.82
CA ARG A 234 9.00 9.79 20.97
C ARG A 234 7.66 9.80 21.73
N GLN A 235 6.75 8.90 21.38
CA GLN A 235 5.44 8.82 22.03
C GLN A 235 5.57 8.39 23.49
N ILE A 236 6.44 7.43 23.80
CA ILE A 236 6.72 7.00 25.18
C ILE A 236 7.26 8.17 25.99
N GLU A 237 8.28 8.87 25.48
CA GLU A 237 8.89 10.03 26.17
C GLU A 237 7.86 11.13 26.47
N ILE A 238 6.99 11.47 25.52
CA ILE A 238 5.94 12.48 25.73
C ILE A 238 4.98 12.06 26.82
N ILE A 239 4.49 10.82 26.82
CA ILE A 239 3.50 10.36 27.79
C ILE A 239 4.12 10.23 29.18
N GLU A 240 5.36 9.72 29.30
CA GLU A 240 6.06 9.59 30.58
C GLU A 240 6.38 10.96 31.21
N ASN A 241 6.55 12.00 30.38
CA ASN A 241 6.69 13.38 30.85
C ASN A 241 5.34 14.09 31.11
N GLY A 242 4.22 13.37 31.10
CA GLY A 242 2.88 13.88 31.39
C GLY A 242 2.22 14.66 30.27
N GLY A 243 2.75 14.54 29.04
CA GLY A 243 2.15 15.10 27.83
C GLY A 243 1.07 14.20 27.22
N SER A 244 0.57 14.60 26.07
CA SER A 244 -0.41 13.85 25.27
C SER A 244 0.05 13.76 23.82
N ILE A 245 -0.34 12.67 23.14
CA ILE A 245 -0.09 12.48 21.71
C ILE A 245 -1.25 13.10 20.93
N ASP A 246 -0.92 14.02 20.02
CA ASP A 246 -1.87 14.53 19.04
C ASP A 246 -1.97 13.57 17.85
N GLN A 247 -3.19 13.42 17.30
CA GLN A 247 -3.37 12.72 16.03
C GLN A 247 -2.88 13.64 14.90
N GLU A 248 -1.76 13.27 14.28
CA GLU A 248 -1.09 14.08 13.25
C GLU A 248 -0.42 13.22 12.21
N THR A 249 -0.09 13.83 11.07
CA THR A 249 0.79 13.25 10.05
C THR A 249 2.21 13.80 10.24
N ARG A 250 3.20 12.91 10.24
CA ARG A 250 4.61 13.25 10.41
C ARG A 250 5.44 12.73 9.22
N LEU A 251 6.41 13.53 8.78
CA LEU A 251 7.38 13.14 7.76
C LEU A 251 8.65 12.60 8.40
N TYR A 252 9.11 11.46 7.92
CA TYR A 252 10.44 10.98 8.27
C TYR A 252 11.52 11.73 7.47
N ASP A 253 12.52 12.27 8.18
CA ASP A 253 13.70 12.92 7.64
C ASP A 253 14.90 11.95 7.73
N ALA A 254 15.27 11.35 6.60
CA ALA A 254 16.34 10.36 6.54
C ALA A 254 17.74 10.92 6.84
N ASN A 255 17.95 12.24 6.72
CA ASN A 255 19.23 12.87 7.01
C ASN A 255 19.44 13.07 8.50
N LYS A 256 18.35 13.33 9.23
CA LYS A 256 18.38 13.56 10.68
C LYS A 256 17.96 12.32 11.48
N ASP A 257 17.40 11.32 10.81
CA ASP A 257 16.87 10.11 11.41
C ASP A 257 15.76 10.40 12.46
N GLU A 258 14.88 11.36 12.15
CA GLU A 258 13.79 11.84 13.01
C GLU A 258 12.49 11.99 12.23
N THR A 259 11.36 12.04 12.94
CA THR A 259 10.07 12.45 12.36
C THR A 259 9.76 13.89 12.73
N ARG A 260 9.15 14.64 11.79
CA ARG A 260 8.69 16.02 12.04
C ARG A 260 7.23 16.18 11.64
N SER A 261 6.47 16.96 12.41
CA SER A 261 5.08 17.27 12.09
C SER A 261 4.97 17.98 10.75
N MET A 262 4.03 17.53 9.91
CA MET A 262 3.70 18.21 8.65
C MET A 262 2.75 19.36 8.86
N ARG A 263 1.73 19.17 9.72
CA ARG A 263 0.70 20.14 10.07
C ARG A 263 0.12 19.79 11.44
N SER A 264 -0.17 20.80 12.25
CA SER A 264 -1.01 20.64 13.43
C SER A 264 -2.47 20.49 13.02
N LYS A 265 -3.15 19.50 13.60
CA LYS A 265 -4.62 19.33 13.66
C LYS A 265 -5.41 19.91 12.48
N GLU A 266 -5.48 19.18 11.37
CA GLU A 266 -6.66 19.25 10.52
C GLU A 266 -7.59 18.11 10.94
N HIS A 267 -8.88 18.44 11.15
CA HIS A 267 -9.96 17.46 11.29
C HIS A 267 -9.83 16.44 10.16
N ALA A 268 -10.14 15.16 10.45
CA ALA A 268 -10.21 14.14 9.42
C ALA A 268 -10.92 14.73 8.19
N ASN A 269 -10.24 14.77 7.03
CA ASN A 269 -10.81 15.36 5.83
C ASN A 269 -12.08 14.61 5.48
N ASP A 270 -13.21 15.29 5.45
CA ASP A 270 -14.44 14.77 4.89
C ASP A 270 -14.31 14.77 3.37
N TYR A 271 -13.89 13.64 2.81
CA TYR A 271 -13.71 13.47 1.36
C TYR A 271 -15.03 13.37 0.59
N ARG A 272 -16.19 13.38 1.27
CA ARG A 272 -17.53 13.33 0.65
C ARG A 272 -17.62 12.27 -0.44
N TYR A 273 -17.24 11.04 -0.08
CA TYR A 273 -17.30 9.91 -1.01
C TYR A 273 -18.71 9.71 -1.56
N PHE A 274 -18.79 9.43 -2.86
CA PHE A 274 -20.00 8.95 -3.51
C PHE A 274 -19.63 8.06 -4.70
N PRO A 275 -20.50 7.10 -5.11
CA PRO A 275 -20.23 6.25 -6.26
C PRO A 275 -19.96 7.08 -7.50
N ASP A 276 -18.91 6.72 -8.27
CA ASP A 276 -18.59 7.43 -9.51
C ASP A 276 -19.72 7.21 -10.54
N PRO A 277 -20.38 8.27 -11.03
CA PRO A 277 -21.52 8.13 -11.94
C PRO A 277 -21.12 7.66 -13.34
N ASP A 278 -19.83 7.78 -13.70
CA ASP A 278 -19.32 7.40 -15.02
C ASP A 278 -18.83 5.96 -15.08
N LEU A 279 -18.76 5.27 -13.92
CA LEU A 279 -18.30 3.89 -13.81
C LEU A 279 -19.42 2.98 -13.27
N ILE A 280 -19.78 1.98 -14.05
CA ILE A 280 -20.77 0.99 -13.62
C ILE A 280 -20.15 0.04 -12.56
N PRO A 281 -20.95 -0.50 -11.63
CA PRO A 281 -20.48 -1.51 -10.69
C PRO A 281 -19.88 -2.72 -11.38
N ILE A 282 -18.72 -3.16 -10.91
CA ILE A 282 -18.02 -4.33 -11.42
C ILE A 282 -18.68 -5.57 -10.84
N LYS A 283 -19.12 -6.49 -11.70
CA LYS A 283 -19.62 -7.80 -11.29
C LYS A 283 -18.53 -8.84 -11.51
N ILE A 284 -18.19 -9.58 -10.45
CA ILE A 284 -17.14 -10.60 -10.47
C ILE A 284 -17.80 -11.94 -10.21
N SER A 285 -17.81 -12.82 -11.20
CA SER A 285 -18.39 -14.15 -11.06
C SER A 285 -17.42 -15.10 -10.35
N LYS A 286 -17.99 -16.16 -9.73
CA LYS A 286 -17.18 -17.20 -9.10
C LYS A 286 -16.30 -17.92 -10.12
N GLU A 287 -16.80 -18.11 -11.32
CA GLU A 287 -16.07 -18.72 -12.44
C GLU A 287 -14.83 -17.91 -12.80
N LYS A 288 -14.95 -16.57 -12.90
CA LYS A 288 -13.82 -15.68 -13.18
C LYS A 288 -12.77 -15.76 -12.06
N ILE A 289 -13.19 -15.79 -10.80
CA ILE A 289 -12.26 -15.96 -9.66
C ILE A 289 -11.52 -17.29 -9.77
N GLN A 290 -12.25 -18.40 -10.05
CA GLN A 290 -11.65 -19.73 -10.20
C GLN A 290 -10.67 -19.81 -11.39
N GLU A 291 -11.00 -19.16 -12.52
CA GLU A 291 -10.09 -19.07 -13.65
C GLU A 291 -8.77 -18.37 -13.26
N ILE A 292 -8.87 -17.21 -12.62
CA ILE A 292 -7.70 -16.45 -12.18
C ILE A 292 -6.90 -17.25 -11.14
N GLN A 293 -7.56 -17.89 -10.20
CA GLN A 293 -6.92 -18.72 -9.17
C GLN A 293 -6.10 -19.86 -9.77
N LYS A 294 -6.57 -20.48 -10.86
CA LYS A 294 -5.82 -21.53 -11.58
C LYS A 294 -4.56 -21.01 -12.30
N THR A 295 -4.47 -19.72 -12.56
CA THR A 295 -3.31 -19.09 -13.20
C THR A 295 -2.27 -18.60 -12.19
N LEU A 296 -2.54 -18.69 -10.89
CA LEU A 296 -1.58 -18.27 -9.87
C LEU A 296 -0.31 -19.12 -9.96
N PRO A 297 0.86 -18.50 -9.94
CA PRO A 297 2.11 -19.22 -9.76
C PRO A 297 2.18 -19.84 -8.37
N GLU A 298 3.00 -20.83 -8.19
CA GLU A 298 3.33 -21.33 -6.87
C GLU A 298 4.00 -20.21 -6.06
N LEU A 299 3.41 -19.90 -4.91
CA LEU A 299 3.91 -18.83 -4.05
C LEU A 299 5.19 -19.24 -3.30
N PRO A 300 6.01 -18.29 -2.82
CA PRO A 300 7.29 -18.59 -2.19
C PRO A 300 7.23 -19.65 -1.09
N GLU A 301 6.24 -19.61 -0.22
CA GLU A 301 6.09 -20.59 0.87
C GLU A 301 5.75 -21.99 0.38
N GLN A 302 4.93 -22.08 -0.65
CA GLN A 302 4.60 -23.37 -1.27
C GLN A 302 5.85 -23.95 -1.94
N LYS A 303 6.63 -23.12 -2.65
CA LYS A 303 7.91 -23.51 -3.23
C LYS A 303 8.92 -23.94 -2.18
N ILE A 304 9.07 -23.19 -1.09
CA ILE A 304 9.95 -23.53 0.02
C ILE A 304 9.60 -24.92 0.58
N SER A 305 8.32 -25.14 0.88
CA SER A 305 7.83 -26.42 1.39
C SER A 305 8.08 -27.56 0.39
N ARG A 306 7.84 -27.32 -0.90
CA ARG A 306 8.12 -28.29 -1.95
C ARG A 306 9.60 -28.60 -2.10
N PHE A 307 10.46 -27.59 -2.09
CA PHE A 307 11.91 -27.77 -2.22
C PHE A 307 12.49 -28.61 -1.07
N ILE A 308 12.06 -28.31 0.17
CA ILE A 308 12.45 -29.12 1.34
C ILE A 308 12.01 -30.58 1.16
N LYS A 309 10.76 -30.78 0.71
CA LYS A 309 10.19 -32.13 0.56
C LYS A 309 10.84 -32.91 -0.60
N ASP A 310 10.96 -32.30 -1.76
CA ASP A 310 11.32 -33.00 -3.01
C ASP A 310 12.85 -33.11 -3.18
N TYR A 311 13.58 -32.04 -2.85
CA TYR A 311 15.06 -32.00 -3.01
C TYR A 311 15.82 -32.28 -1.74
N LYS A 312 15.16 -32.44 -0.59
CA LYS A 312 15.77 -32.71 0.73
C LYS A 312 16.83 -31.67 1.16
N ILE A 313 16.71 -30.45 0.67
CA ILE A 313 17.54 -29.32 1.09
C ILE A 313 17.03 -28.73 2.41
N SER A 314 17.89 -28.01 3.11
CA SER A 314 17.53 -27.34 4.36
C SER A 314 16.53 -26.20 4.10
N GLU A 315 15.81 -25.78 5.13
CA GLU A 315 14.92 -24.63 5.07
C GLU A 315 15.68 -23.34 4.69
N TYR A 316 16.89 -23.17 5.23
CA TYR A 316 17.77 -22.05 4.91
C TYR A 316 18.13 -22.00 3.41
N GLU A 317 18.56 -23.13 2.84
CA GLU A 317 18.86 -23.22 1.41
C GLU A 317 17.61 -22.97 0.56
N SER A 318 16.48 -23.54 0.96
CA SER A 318 15.21 -23.34 0.28
C SER A 318 14.76 -21.87 0.31
N LYS A 319 14.86 -21.19 1.45
CA LYS A 319 14.57 -19.75 1.56
C LYS A 319 15.48 -18.91 0.64
N ASN A 320 16.78 -19.22 0.59
CA ASN A 320 17.73 -18.50 -0.29
C ASN A 320 17.43 -18.69 -1.78
N LEU A 321 17.03 -19.88 -2.22
CA LEU A 321 16.64 -20.15 -3.60
C LEU A 321 15.32 -19.45 -3.98
N ASN A 322 14.49 -19.10 -3.02
CA ASN A 322 13.20 -18.44 -3.21
C ASN A 322 13.22 -16.92 -2.96
N VAL A 323 14.40 -16.29 -2.97
CA VAL A 323 14.53 -14.82 -2.83
C VAL A 323 13.92 -14.09 -4.04
N SER A 324 14.01 -14.66 -5.24
CA SER A 324 13.34 -14.14 -6.44
C SER A 324 12.72 -15.28 -7.25
N LYS A 325 11.76 -14.89 -8.12
CA LYS A 325 11.10 -15.85 -9.01
C LYS A 325 12.08 -16.48 -10.02
N GLU A 326 13.05 -15.70 -10.53
CA GLU A 326 14.05 -16.16 -11.48
C GLU A 326 14.96 -17.23 -10.87
N LEU A 327 15.40 -17.05 -9.61
CA LEU A 327 16.24 -18.02 -8.91
C LEU A 327 15.51 -19.31 -8.59
N SER A 328 14.19 -19.25 -8.41
CA SER A 328 13.36 -20.38 -8.00
C SER A 328 12.67 -21.10 -9.18
N SER A 329 12.97 -20.71 -10.43
CA SER A 329 12.34 -21.25 -11.66
C SER A 329 12.98 -22.55 -12.13
#